data_70ac5d2560c562af0fcbb5d004b2b27e
#
_entry.id   70ac5d2560c562af0fcbb5d004b2b27e
#
_cell.length_a   1.000
_cell.length_b   1.000
_cell.length_c   1.000
_cell.angle_alpha   90.00
_cell.angle_beta   90.00
_cell.angle_gamma   90.00
#
_symmetry.space_group_name_H-M   'P 1'
#
loop_
_entity.id
_entity.type
_entity.pdbx_description
1 polymer ?
#
loop_
_entity_poly.entity_id
_entity_poly.type
_entity_poly.pdbx_seq_one_letter_code
_entity_poly.pdbx_strand_id
1 'polypeptide(L)'
;MARILTEMTSHDMDVDAARRVLAKCFNSRKDRDSMTRSDLVREIAYKNRMLPETSVDKFLQGCVEAHLLKHEGDLYAPTFSTSGVIIPLDFSVDEESLFQERRDVPLTGRILEKVIASGRITKKALNERVEEIQRYLQYVPYEFVLATVAMEEQVDISEFLEELGQNGKRA
;
A
#
# COMPACT_ATOMS: atom_id res chain seq x y z
N MET A 1 30.12 3.93 -6.04
CA MET A 1 29.18 3.03 -6.74
C MET A 1 28.23 2.25 -5.79
N ALA A 2 27.78 2.86 -4.72
CA ALA A 2 26.89 2.22 -3.76
C ALA A 2 25.53 2.92 -3.67
N ARG A 3 24.99 3.43 -4.77
CA ARG A 3 23.74 4.22 -4.81
C ARG A 3 22.54 3.55 -5.52
N ILE A 4 22.66 2.28 -5.90
CA ILE A 4 21.60 1.56 -6.63
C ILE A 4 20.72 0.72 -5.70
N LEU A 5 21.06 0.60 -4.41
CA LEU A 5 20.35 -0.25 -3.45
C LEU A 5 19.38 0.51 -2.51
N THR A 6 19.14 1.81 -2.72
CA THR A 6 18.41 2.64 -1.75
C THR A 6 17.04 3.11 -2.22
N GLU A 7 16.53 2.64 -3.34
CA GLU A 7 15.18 2.96 -3.80
C GLU A 7 14.28 1.72 -3.91
N MET A 8 14.30 0.91 -2.86
CA MET A 8 13.12 0.09 -2.57
C MET A 8 12.16 1.00 -1.79
N THR A 9 11.47 1.82 -2.53
CA THR A 9 10.47 2.73 -2.00
C THR A 9 9.36 1.97 -1.29
N SER A 10 8.83 2.54 -0.22
CA SER A 10 7.70 2.08 0.60
C SER A 10 6.42 1.72 -0.19
N HIS A 11 6.48 1.71 -1.51
CA HIS A 11 5.37 1.42 -2.41
C HIS A 11 5.15 -0.08 -2.66
N ASP A 12 6.07 -0.92 -2.18
CA ASP A 12 6.08 -2.35 -2.49
C ASP A 12 5.45 -3.23 -1.41
N MET A 13 4.85 -2.64 -0.37
CA MET A 13 4.25 -3.38 0.73
C MET A 13 2.77 -3.04 0.88
N ASP A 14 1.93 -4.05 1.13
CA ASP A 14 0.52 -3.85 1.49
C ASP A 14 0.42 -3.23 2.89
N VAL A 15 0.15 -1.93 2.93
CA VAL A 15 0.09 -1.13 4.16
C VAL A 15 -1.04 -1.59 5.09
N ASP A 16 -2.19 -2.00 4.56
CA ASP A 16 -3.31 -2.46 5.38
C ASP A 16 -3.02 -3.82 6.01
N ALA A 17 -2.43 -4.73 5.25
CA ALA A 17 -1.95 -6.00 5.79
C ALA A 17 -0.84 -5.78 6.84
N ALA A 18 0.10 -4.87 6.59
CA ALA A 18 1.15 -4.51 7.54
C ALA A 18 0.58 -3.95 8.85
N ARG A 19 -0.42 -3.08 8.80
CA ARG A 19 -1.12 -2.58 10.00
C ARG A 19 -1.74 -3.70 10.82
N ARG A 20 -2.38 -4.67 10.17
CA ARG A 20 -2.98 -5.83 10.85
C ARG A 20 -1.94 -6.73 11.51
N VAL A 21 -0.81 -6.96 10.83
CA VAL A 21 0.33 -7.71 11.41
C VAL A 21 0.85 -7.02 12.66
N LEU A 22 1.11 -5.73 12.60
CA LEU A 22 1.60 -4.94 13.73
C LEU A 22 0.57 -4.92 14.86
N ALA A 23 -0.71 -4.67 14.55
CA ALA A 23 -1.76 -4.66 15.55
C ALA A 23 -1.88 -6.00 16.28
N LYS A 24 -1.75 -7.12 15.56
CA LYS A 24 -1.76 -8.46 16.17
C LYS A 24 -0.59 -8.66 17.13
N CYS A 25 0.60 -8.17 16.78
CA CYS A 25 1.79 -8.25 17.63
C CYS A 25 1.66 -7.39 18.89
N PHE A 26 1.28 -6.14 18.75
CA PHE A 26 1.20 -5.21 19.87
C PHE A 26 -0.01 -5.45 20.76
N ASN A 27 -1.14 -5.87 20.22
CA ASN A 27 -2.34 -6.20 21.02
C ASN A 27 -2.17 -7.46 21.87
N SER A 28 -1.24 -8.34 21.51
CA SER A 28 -0.93 -9.52 22.33
C SER A 28 -0.20 -9.19 23.64
N ARG A 29 0.34 -7.97 23.74
CA ARG A 29 1.10 -7.48 24.91
C ARG A 29 0.55 -6.14 25.36
N LYS A 30 -0.50 -6.18 26.17
CA LYS A 30 -1.24 -4.99 26.65
C LYS A 30 -0.39 -3.97 27.43
N ASP A 31 0.78 -4.36 27.93
CA ASP A 31 1.59 -3.55 28.83
C ASP A 31 2.81 -2.89 28.16
N ARG A 32 2.95 -2.97 26.84
CA ARG A 32 4.11 -2.43 26.14
C ARG A 32 3.72 -1.65 24.90
N ASP A 33 4.03 -0.36 24.91
CA ASP A 33 3.86 0.55 23.78
C ASP A 33 4.99 0.42 22.74
N SER A 34 6.06 -0.30 23.08
CA SER A 34 7.21 -0.52 22.20
C SER A 34 7.78 -1.92 22.35
N MET A 35 8.39 -2.44 21.32
CA MET A 35 8.99 -3.78 21.28
C MET A 35 10.38 -3.72 20.64
N THR A 36 11.27 -4.59 21.11
CA THR A 36 12.57 -4.76 20.46
C THR A 36 12.44 -5.57 19.17
N ARG A 37 13.47 -5.51 18.31
CA ARG A 37 13.55 -6.36 17.12
C ARG A 37 13.34 -7.83 17.46
N SER A 38 14.02 -8.31 18.52
CA SER A 38 13.92 -9.72 18.95
C SER A 38 12.50 -10.10 19.39
N ASP A 39 11.80 -9.19 20.07
CA ASP A 39 10.41 -9.41 20.46
C ASP A 39 9.49 -9.48 19.23
N LEU A 40 9.69 -8.60 18.24
CA LEU A 40 8.93 -8.59 16.99
C LEU A 40 9.18 -9.84 16.15
N VAL A 41 10.44 -10.28 16.05
CA VAL A 41 10.77 -11.55 15.38
C VAL A 41 10.03 -12.71 16.05
N ARG A 42 10.05 -12.77 17.38
CA ARG A 42 9.34 -13.81 18.13
C ARG A 42 7.83 -13.80 17.87
N GLU A 43 7.20 -12.62 17.89
CA GLU A 43 5.75 -12.50 17.65
C GLU A 43 5.38 -12.81 16.20
N ILE A 44 6.14 -12.31 15.23
CA ILE A 44 5.81 -12.44 13.80
C ILE A 44 6.17 -13.83 13.26
N ALA A 45 7.41 -14.28 13.49
CA ALA A 45 7.92 -15.50 12.87
C ALA A 45 7.58 -16.78 13.65
N TYR A 46 7.69 -16.73 14.97
CA TYR A 46 7.58 -17.94 15.80
C TYR A 46 6.19 -18.13 16.41
N LYS A 47 5.62 -17.11 16.99
CA LYS A 47 4.32 -17.21 17.69
C LYS A 47 3.14 -17.20 16.71
N ASN A 48 3.09 -16.25 15.82
CA ASN A 48 2.00 -16.09 14.86
C ASN A 48 2.28 -16.72 13.50
N ARG A 49 3.53 -17.09 13.22
CA ARG A 49 3.97 -17.73 11.97
C ARG A 49 3.49 -16.99 10.71
N MET A 50 3.52 -15.66 10.76
CA MET A 50 3.04 -14.83 9.67
C MET A 50 4.10 -14.63 8.59
N LEU A 51 5.37 -14.48 8.98
CA LEU A 51 6.51 -14.30 8.06
C LEU A 51 7.69 -15.14 8.51
N PRO A 52 8.54 -15.60 7.59
CA PRO A 52 9.82 -16.21 7.94
C PRO A 52 10.74 -15.18 8.60
N GLU A 53 11.60 -15.64 9.51
CA GLU A 53 12.53 -14.76 10.24
C GLU A 53 13.38 -13.89 9.29
N THR A 54 13.80 -14.46 8.15
CA THR A 54 14.59 -13.77 7.13
C THR A 54 13.89 -12.55 6.51
N SER A 55 12.57 -12.52 6.54
CA SER A 55 11.75 -11.45 5.94
C SER A 55 11.29 -10.41 6.96
N VAL A 56 11.46 -10.68 8.26
CA VAL A 56 11.02 -9.76 9.31
C VAL A 56 11.76 -8.41 9.23
N ASP A 57 13.06 -8.41 8.98
CA ASP A 57 13.84 -7.17 8.86
C ASP A 57 13.36 -6.30 7.69
N LYS A 58 13.09 -6.92 6.54
CA LYS A 58 12.51 -6.24 5.38
C LYS A 58 11.14 -5.65 5.71
N PHE A 59 10.31 -6.41 6.43
CA PHE A 59 9.00 -5.96 6.89
C PHE A 59 9.11 -4.75 7.84
N LEU A 60 9.98 -4.81 8.84
CA LEU A 60 10.18 -3.72 9.80
C LEU A 60 10.70 -2.45 9.13
N GLN A 61 11.65 -2.59 8.20
CA GLN A 61 12.15 -1.47 7.41
C GLN A 61 11.03 -0.85 6.57
N GLY A 62 10.24 -1.66 5.88
CA GLY A 62 9.10 -1.19 5.11
C GLY A 62 8.05 -0.46 5.97
N CYS A 63 7.80 -0.95 7.18
CA CYS A 63 6.89 -0.30 8.13
C CYS A 63 7.42 1.05 8.61
N VAL A 64 8.71 1.21 8.83
CA VAL A 64 9.34 2.48 9.20
C VAL A 64 9.25 3.48 8.03
N GLU A 65 9.55 3.03 6.83
CA GLU A 65 9.46 3.86 5.60
C GLU A 65 8.01 4.29 5.31
N ALA A 66 7.04 3.41 5.56
CA ALA A 66 5.61 3.71 5.43
C ALA A 66 5.03 4.52 6.60
N HIS A 67 5.86 4.95 7.55
CA HIS A 67 5.45 5.66 8.76
C HIS A 67 4.44 4.90 9.65
N LEU A 68 4.46 3.58 9.62
CA LEU A 68 3.66 2.72 10.50
C LEU A 68 4.37 2.43 11.83
N LEU A 69 5.69 2.42 11.82
CA LEU A 69 6.54 2.23 13.00
C LEU A 69 7.49 3.41 13.17
N LYS A 70 7.70 3.78 14.43
CA LYS A 70 8.75 4.67 14.86
C LYS A 70 9.88 3.82 15.44
N HIS A 71 11.09 4.05 14.96
CA HIS A 71 12.28 3.34 15.41
C HIS A 71 13.18 4.29 16.22
N GLU A 72 13.34 4.02 17.48
CA GLU A 72 14.23 4.77 18.38
C GLU A 72 15.17 3.80 19.11
N GLY A 73 16.46 3.90 18.79
CA GLY A 73 17.45 2.95 19.32
C GLY A 73 17.13 1.51 18.92
N ASP A 74 16.87 0.64 19.90
CA ASP A 74 16.49 -0.77 19.66
C ASP A 74 14.98 -1.01 19.73
N LEU A 75 14.18 0.04 19.92
CA LEU A 75 12.75 -0.05 20.12
C LEU A 75 11.95 0.40 18.91
N TYR A 76 10.90 -0.36 18.60
CA TYR A 76 9.90 -0.05 17.60
C TYR A 76 8.57 0.23 18.29
N ALA A 77 7.92 1.32 17.93
CA ALA A 77 6.61 1.69 18.44
C ALA A 77 5.65 1.98 17.27
N PRO A 78 4.38 1.53 17.33
CA PRO A 78 3.42 1.87 16.30
C PRO A 78 3.08 3.36 16.34
N THR A 79 2.89 3.95 15.17
CA THR A 79 2.50 5.36 15.01
C THR A 79 0.97 5.55 14.98
N PHE A 80 0.23 4.46 15.03
CA PHE A 80 -1.24 4.41 14.96
C PHE A 80 -1.82 3.63 16.14
N SER A 81 -3.13 3.76 16.34
CA SER A 81 -3.83 3.00 17.39
C SER A 81 -4.03 1.55 16.96
N THR A 82 -3.28 0.63 17.56
CA THR A 82 -3.37 -0.80 17.28
C THR A 82 -4.69 -1.42 17.74
N SER A 83 -5.29 -0.87 18.82
CA SER A 83 -6.59 -1.31 19.33
C SER A 83 -7.76 -1.00 18.40
N GLY A 84 -7.62 -0.01 17.53
CA GLY A 84 -8.65 0.37 16.54
C GLY A 84 -8.63 -0.48 15.27
N VAL A 85 -7.63 -1.33 15.09
CA VAL A 85 -7.49 -2.16 13.89
C VAL A 85 -8.34 -3.42 14.01
N ILE A 86 -9.22 -3.64 13.05
CA ILE A 86 -10.03 -4.86 12.96
C ILE A 86 -9.19 -5.99 12.36
N ILE A 87 -8.97 -7.04 13.13
CA ILE A 87 -8.22 -8.22 12.71
C ILE A 87 -9.20 -9.39 12.62
N PRO A 88 -9.47 -9.95 11.44
CA PRO A 88 -10.28 -11.17 11.30
C PRO A 88 -9.66 -12.32 12.08
N LEU A 89 -10.50 -13.25 12.59
CA LEU A 89 -10.03 -14.40 13.36
C LEU A 89 -9.14 -15.35 12.53
N ASP A 90 -9.42 -15.43 11.24
CA ASP A 90 -8.69 -16.22 10.25
C ASP A 90 -7.58 -15.43 9.54
N PHE A 91 -7.22 -14.25 10.09
CA PHE A 91 -6.19 -13.41 9.49
C PHE A 91 -4.86 -14.14 9.41
N SER A 92 -4.41 -14.34 8.21
CA SER A 92 -3.08 -14.81 7.87
C SER A 92 -2.48 -13.91 6.80
N VAL A 93 -1.19 -13.82 6.78
CA VAL A 93 -0.45 -13.11 5.74
C VAL A 93 0.68 -14.02 5.28
N ASP A 94 0.93 -14.03 4.00
CA ASP A 94 2.12 -14.64 3.43
C ASP A 94 3.06 -13.57 2.87
N GLU A 95 4.32 -13.95 2.71
CA GLU A 95 5.36 -13.05 2.25
C GLU A 95 5.07 -12.50 0.86
N GLU A 96 4.57 -13.34 -0.05
CA GLU A 96 4.26 -12.94 -1.41
C GLU A 96 3.17 -11.87 -1.45
N SER A 97 2.07 -12.09 -0.73
CA SER A 97 0.96 -11.13 -0.71
C SER A 97 1.32 -9.82 -0.01
N LEU A 98 2.16 -9.88 1.03
CA LEU A 98 2.57 -8.71 1.78
C LEU A 98 3.51 -7.80 0.98
N PHE A 99 4.45 -8.40 0.26
CA PHE A 99 5.46 -7.70 -0.54
C PHE A 99 5.15 -7.72 -2.05
N GLN A 100 3.94 -8.11 -2.44
CA GLN A 100 3.50 -7.98 -3.82
C GLN A 100 3.66 -6.53 -4.25
N GLU A 101 4.51 -6.32 -5.22
CA GLU A 101 4.56 -5.07 -5.94
C GLU A 101 3.16 -4.83 -6.51
N ARG A 102 2.59 -3.65 -6.27
CA ARG A 102 1.34 -3.22 -6.91
C ARG A 102 1.40 -3.21 -8.44
N ARG A 103 2.50 -3.70 -9.01
CA ARG A 103 2.71 -3.84 -10.45
C ARG A 103 1.76 -4.83 -11.12
N ASP A 104 1.22 -5.79 -10.35
CA ASP A 104 0.24 -6.75 -10.87
C ASP A 104 -1.15 -6.15 -11.06
N VAL A 105 -1.44 -5.02 -10.44
CA VAL A 105 -2.67 -4.27 -10.68
C VAL A 105 -2.44 -3.33 -11.86
N PRO A 106 -3.21 -3.45 -12.95
CA PRO A 106 -3.11 -2.54 -14.08
C PRO A 106 -3.20 -1.08 -13.66
N LEU A 107 -2.50 -0.19 -14.35
CA LEU A 107 -2.53 1.25 -14.07
C LEU A 107 -3.96 1.80 -14.01
N THR A 108 -4.83 1.34 -14.92
CA THR A 108 -6.26 1.68 -14.94
C THR A 108 -6.96 1.33 -13.62
N GLY A 109 -6.70 0.15 -13.07
CA GLY A 109 -7.26 -0.28 -11.78
C GLY A 109 -6.78 0.58 -10.61
N ARG A 110 -5.51 0.94 -10.58
CA ARG A 110 -4.93 1.79 -9.54
C ARG A 110 -5.48 3.22 -9.57
N ILE A 111 -5.62 3.80 -10.76
CA ILE A 111 -6.25 5.13 -10.92
C ILE A 111 -7.72 5.07 -10.50
N LEU A 112 -8.44 4.05 -10.94
CA LEU A 112 -9.85 3.83 -10.61
C LEU A 112 -10.07 3.74 -9.09
N GLU A 113 -9.28 2.93 -8.41
CA GLU A 113 -9.34 2.79 -6.95
C GLU A 113 -9.09 4.12 -6.25
N LYS A 114 -8.09 4.88 -6.67
CA LYS A 114 -7.76 6.17 -6.08
C LYS A 114 -8.88 7.19 -6.27
N VAL A 115 -9.48 7.24 -7.43
CA VAL A 115 -10.60 8.15 -7.72
C VAL A 115 -11.82 7.79 -6.87
N ILE A 116 -12.17 6.51 -6.76
CA ILE A 116 -13.28 6.06 -5.91
C ILE A 116 -12.98 6.31 -4.43
N ALA A 117 -11.76 6.01 -3.97
CA ALA A 117 -11.34 6.23 -2.59
C ALA A 117 -11.36 7.71 -2.17
N SER A 118 -11.25 8.64 -3.12
CA SER A 118 -11.34 10.08 -2.85
C SER A 118 -12.73 10.51 -2.32
N GLY A 119 -13.76 9.71 -2.60
CA GLY A 119 -15.16 10.01 -2.23
C GLY A 119 -15.81 11.17 -2.99
N ARG A 120 -15.10 11.74 -3.97
CA ARG A 120 -15.59 12.90 -4.75
C ARG A 120 -16.59 12.51 -5.84
N ILE A 121 -16.47 11.30 -6.34
CA ILE A 121 -17.33 10.75 -7.39
C ILE A 121 -17.72 9.31 -7.06
N THR A 122 -18.96 8.94 -7.33
CA THR A 122 -19.41 7.56 -7.18
C THR A 122 -18.95 6.71 -8.36
N LYS A 123 -18.84 5.40 -8.17
CA LYS A 123 -18.46 4.48 -9.25
C LYS A 123 -19.38 4.59 -10.46
N LYS A 124 -20.68 4.76 -10.22
CA LYS A 124 -21.68 4.94 -11.29
C LYS A 124 -21.45 6.22 -12.09
N ALA A 125 -21.29 7.35 -11.41
CA ALA A 125 -21.04 8.64 -12.05
C ALA A 125 -19.69 8.65 -12.79
N LEU A 126 -18.67 7.98 -12.24
CA LEU A 126 -17.38 7.81 -12.90
C LEU A 126 -17.51 7.04 -14.22
N ASN A 127 -18.22 5.93 -14.25
CA ASN A 127 -18.45 5.15 -15.45
C ASN A 127 -19.21 5.94 -16.52
N GLU A 128 -20.27 6.66 -16.11
CA GLU A 128 -21.04 7.51 -17.01
C GLU A 128 -20.17 8.62 -17.63
N ARG A 129 -19.30 9.24 -16.82
CA ARG A 129 -18.36 10.27 -17.31
C ARG A 129 -17.32 9.71 -18.26
N VAL A 130 -16.76 8.55 -17.94
CA VAL A 130 -15.81 7.85 -18.81
C VAL A 130 -16.45 7.51 -20.14
N GLU A 131 -17.65 6.94 -20.16
CA GLU A 131 -18.37 6.63 -21.40
C GLU A 131 -18.66 7.89 -22.24
N GLU A 132 -19.03 8.99 -21.60
CA GLU A 132 -19.25 10.27 -22.26
C GLU A 132 -17.98 10.75 -22.96
N ILE A 133 -16.82 10.75 -22.27
CA ILE A 133 -15.55 11.18 -22.84
C ILE A 133 -15.13 10.25 -23.97
N GLN A 134 -15.29 8.93 -23.83
CA GLN A 134 -14.94 7.95 -24.86
C GLN A 134 -15.73 8.10 -26.16
N ARG A 135 -16.96 8.60 -26.09
CA ARG A 135 -17.75 8.91 -27.32
C ARG A 135 -17.08 9.97 -28.20
N TYR A 136 -16.37 10.91 -27.57
CA TYR A 136 -15.67 11.98 -28.29
C TYR A 136 -14.22 11.63 -28.59
N LEU A 137 -13.59 10.83 -27.74
CA LEU A 137 -12.17 10.48 -27.81
C LEU A 137 -11.97 8.98 -28.08
N GLN A 138 -12.47 8.50 -29.22
CA GLN A 138 -12.51 7.07 -29.57
C GLN A 138 -11.14 6.37 -29.62
N TYR A 139 -10.07 7.13 -29.85
CA TYR A 139 -8.71 6.59 -30.02
C TYR A 139 -7.79 6.85 -28.84
N VAL A 140 -8.31 7.42 -27.76
CA VAL A 140 -7.52 7.69 -26.55
C VAL A 140 -7.54 6.45 -25.66
N PRO A 141 -6.38 5.95 -25.20
CA PRO A 141 -6.34 4.82 -24.26
C PRO A 141 -7.14 5.10 -23.00
N TYR A 142 -7.76 4.06 -22.47
CA TYR A 142 -8.65 4.15 -21.31
C TYR A 142 -8.02 4.77 -20.07
N GLU A 143 -6.72 4.49 -19.81
CA GLU A 143 -5.96 5.09 -18.71
C GLU A 143 -5.90 6.61 -18.78
N PHE A 144 -5.83 7.20 -19.97
CA PHE A 144 -5.82 8.66 -20.14
C PHE A 144 -7.21 9.26 -19.92
N VAL A 145 -8.27 8.54 -20.28
CA VAL A 145 -9.64 8.95 -19.99
C VAL A 145 -9.88 8.98 -18.48
N LEU A 146 -9.45 7.94 -17.76
CA LEU A 146 -9.53 7.89 -16.29
C LEU A 146 -8.71 9.00 -15.65
N ALA A 147 -7.51 9.26 -16.14
CA ALA A 147 -6.67 10.36 -15.66
C ALA A 147 -7.35 11.72 -15.84
N THR A 148 -8.02 11.92 -16.98
CA THR A 148 -8.79 13.15 -17.24
C THR A 148 -9.91 13.34 -16.24
N VAL A 149 -10.69 12.30 -15.96
CA VAL A 149 -11.76 12.36 -14.96
C VAL A 149 -11.19 12.61 -13.57
N ALA A 150 -10.07 11.97 -13.21
CA ALA A 150 -9.41 12.21 -11.93
C ALA A 150 -8.98 13.67 -11.77
N MET A 151 -8.46 14.28 -12.82
CA MET A 151 -8.09 15.71 -12.83
C MET A 151 -9.32 16.62 -12.72
N GLU A 152 -10.41 16.32 -13.43
CA GLU A 152 -11.68 17.05 -13.32
C GLU A 152 -12.21 17.04 -11.86
N GLU A 153 -12.08 15.91 -11.18
CA GLU A 153 -12.49 15.73 -9.79
C GLU A 153 -11.44 16.20 -8.77
N GLN A 154 -10.36 16.82 -9.24
CA GLN A 154 -9.25 17.30 -8.39
C GLN A 154 -8.62 16.20 -7.52
N VAL A 155 -8.56 14.99 -8.03
CA VAL A 155 -7.85 13.88 -7.40
C VAL A 155 -6.39 13.93 -7.82
N ASP A 156 -5.49 13.91 -6.85
CA ASP A 156 -4.05 13.90 -7.13
C ASP A 156 -3.61 12.56 -7.70
N ILE A 157 -3.19 12.57 -8.96
CA ILE A 157 -2.68 11.41 -9.71
C ILE A 157 -1.20 11.56 -10.08
N SER A 158 -0.47 12.46 -9.43
CA SER A 158 0.94 12.76 -9.73
C SER A 158 1.81 11.51 -9.75
N GLU A 159 1.53 10.55 -8.88
CA GLU A 159 2.25 9.27 -8.78
C GLU A 159 2.12 8.38 -10.03
N PHE A 160 1.08 8.59 -10.85
CA PHE A 160 0.83 7.80 -12.06
C PHE A 160 1.29 8.47 -13.35
N LEU A 161 1.66 9.75 -13.31
CA LEU A 161 1.96 10.53 -14.51
C LEU A 161 3.16 9.99 -15.30
N GLU A 162 4.18 9.51 -14.61
CA GLU A 162 5.36 8.93 -15.26
C GLU A 162 5.03 7.65 -16.01
N GLU A 163 4.26 6.76 -15.39
CA GLU A 163 3.80 5.51 -16.01
C GLU A 163 2.84 5.75 -17.17
N LEU A 164 1.93 6.73 -17.02
CA LEU A 164 1.07 7.20 -18.12
C LEU A 164 1.90 7.68 -19.33
N GLY A 165 2.94 8.46 -19.08
CA GLY A 165 3.83 8.95 -20.11
C GLY A 165 4.58 7.84 -20.85
N GLN A 166 4.97 6.77 -20.16
CA GLN A 166 5.61 5.60 -20.75
C GLN A 166 4.64 4.78 -21.61
N ASN A 167 3.39 4.61 -21.16
CA ASN A 167 2.37 3.90 -21.92
C ASN A 167 1.97 4.65 -23.17
N GLY A 168 1.90 5.97 -23.14
CA GLY A 168 1.63 6.80 -24.32
C GLY A 168 2.69 6.72 -25.42
N LYS A 169 3.93 6.38 -25.07
CA LYS A 169 5.01 6.18 -26.06
C LYS A 169 4.99 4.81 -26.72
N ARG A 170 4.28 3.84 -26.16
CA ARG A 170 4.15 2.48 -26.70
C ARG A 170 2.92 2.30 -27.60
N ALA A 171 2.03 3.23 -27.55
CA ALA A 171 0.87 3.29 -28.44
C ALA A 171 1.19 4.10 -29.70
#